data_c335889d7dbc50ee7d0209a3fd6a9311
#
_entry.id   c335889d7dbc50ee7d0209a3fd6a9311
#
_cell.length_a   1.000
_cell.length_b   1.000
_cell.length_c   1.000
_cell.angle_alpha   90.00
_cell.angle_beta   90.00
_cell.angle_gamma   90.00
#
_symmetry.space_group_name_H-M   'P 1'
#
loop_
_entity.id
_entity.type
_entity.pdbx_description
1 polymer ?
#
loop_
_entity_poly.entity_id
_entity_poly.type
_entity_poly.pdbx_seq_one_letter_code
_entity_poly.pdbx_strand_id
1 'polypeptide(L)'
;MAVRSARINNVTEPWTVDELAHAGHEHLDPAFVAGFDDKQGRPDPAEDLAVLVERGLGKGSTVIDLGAGTGQFALRAAREFAKVIAVDVSSAMLAALRDRASDLALDNLECVQAGFLSYEHAGPPVDAVYTRNALHQLPDFWKALALARIAAFMRAGGVLRLRDLIYDFQPSQVEDVFASWFASAATEPARGYTREDFVEHIRTEHSTFRWLFEPMLTAAGFEVATVHFDRSVYGTYTCIKV
;
A
#
# COMPACT_ATOMS: atom_id res chain seq x y z
N MET A 1 27.16 -8.14 10.40
CA MET A 1 27.30 -6.83 9.71
C MET A 1 26.29 -5.87 10.31
N ALA A 2 26.69 -4.65 10.69
CA ALA A 2 25.86 -3.73 11.46
C ALA A 2 24.72 -3.19 10.63
N VAL A 3 23.48 -3.41 11.10
CA VAL A 3 22.26 -2.80 10.56
C VAL A 3 22.38 -1.29 10.81
N ARG A 4 22.55 -0.50 9.75
CA ARG A 4 22.44 0.96 9.83
C ARG A 4 20.97 1.32 10.10
N SER A 5 20.66 1.63 11.35
CA SER A 5 19.47 2.37 11.69
C SER A 5 19.62 3.78 11.08
N ALA A 6 18.99 4.00 9.95
CA ALA A 6 18.84 5.35 9.41
C ALA A 6 17.92 6.12 10.37
N ARG A 7 18.50 7.01 11.17
CA ARG A 7 17.71 7.99 11.94
C ARG A 7 17.03 8.90 10.92
N ILE A 8 15.72 8.90 10.94
CA ILE A 8 14.89 9.84 10.19
C ILE A 8 15.13 11.24 10.79
N ASN A 9 16.05 11.98 10.21
CA ASN A 9 16.12 13.44 10.39
C ASN A 9 15.20 14.04 9.31
N ASN A 10 13.91 13.76 9.38
CA ASN A 10 12.93 14.48 8.57
C ASN A 10 12.71 15.85 9.22
N VAL A 11 13.30 16.87 8.66
CA VAL A 11 12.75 18.22 8.73
C VAL A 11 11.54 18.21 7.80
N THR A 12 10.43 17.62 8.26
CA THR A 12 9.14 17.77 7.60
C THR A 12 8.75 19.23 7.75
N GLU A 13 8.43 19.87 6.63
CA GLU A 13 7.88 21.22 6.67
C GLU A 13 6.69 21.27 7.64
N PRO A 14 6.51 22.35 8.42
CA PRO A 14 5.48 22.42 9.49
C PRO A 14 4.04 22.18 9.01
N TRP A 15 3.81 22.25 7.70
CA TRP A 15 2.51 22.00 7.07
C TRP A 15 2.33 20.54 6.60
N THR A 16 3.35 19.69 6.68
CA THR A 16 3.26 18.28 6.25
C THR A 16 2.47 17.49 7.29
N VAL A 17 1.54 16.67 6.80
CA VAL A 17 0.75 15.79 7.68
C VAL A 17 1.66 14.77 8.36
N ASP A 18 1.36 14.45 9.60
CA ASP A 18 1.98 13.33 10.30
C ASP A 18 1.34 12.02 9.83
N GLU A 19 2.04 11.30 8.95
CA GLU A 19 1.55 10.03 8.40
C GLU A 19 1.34 8.96 9.48
N LEU A 20 2.12 8.99 10.56
CA LEU A 20 1.96 8.05 11.65
C LEU A 20 0.64 8.26 12.40
N ALA A 21 0.19 9.51 12.54
CA ALA A 21 -1.10 9.84 13.14
C ALA A 21 -2.29 9.36 12.30
N HIS A 22 -2.09 9.12 11.00
CA HIS A 22 -3.09 8.60 10.08
C HIS A 22 -3.04 7.08 9.89
N ALA A 23 -2.05 6.39 10.46
CA ALA A 23 -1.84 4.96 10.22
C ALA A 23 -2.84 4.02 10.93
N GLY A 24 -3.79 4.55 11.71
CA GLY A 24 -4.64 3.75 12.59
C GLY A 24 -3.87 3.27 13.84
N HIS A 25 -4.42 3.50 15.02
CA HIS A 25 -3.76 3.14 16.29
C HIS A 25 -3.47 1.66 16.41
N GLU A 26 -4.34 0.82 15.87
CA GLU A 26 -4.24 -0.63 15.89
C GLU A 26 -2.99 -1.13 15.16
N HIS A 27 -2.58 -0.49 14.07
CA HIS A 27 -1.40 -0.88 13.30
C HIS A 27 -0.08 -0.61 14.04
N LEU A 28 -0.14 0.16 15.14
CA LEU A 28 1.01 0.46 16.01
C LEU A 28 1.11 -0.48 17.20
N ASP A 29 0.05 -1.26 17.48
CA ASP A 29 -0.01 -2.20 18.59
C ASP A 29 0.56 -3.58 18.18
N PRO A 30 1.65 -4.07 18.81
CA PRO A 30 2.19 -5.39 18.51
C PRO A 30 1.21 -6.55 18.71
N ALA A 31 0.26 -6.43 19.64
CA ALA A 31 -0.77 -7.46 19.86
C ALA A 31 -1.75 -7.53 18.68
N PHE A 32 -2.15 -6.40 18.12
CA PHE A 32 -2.95 -6.35 16.90
C PHE A 32 -2.16 -6.87 15.70
N VAL A 33 -0.90 -6.47 15.54
CA VAL A 33 -0.03 -6.90 14.43
C VAL A 33 0.12 -8.42 14.40
N ALA A 34 0.17 -9.09 15.55
CA ALA A 34 0.26 -10.55 15.61
C ALA A 34 -0.95 -11.28 14.97
N GLY A 35 -2.14 -10.67 14.98
CA GLY A 35 -3.37 -11.19 14.36
C GLY A 35 -3.72 -10.55 13.01
N PHE A 36 -2.93 -9.60 12.55
CA PHE A 36 -3.26 -8.75 11.39
C PHE A 36 -3.52 -9.55 10.11
N ASP A 37 -2.64 -10.51 9.80
CA ASP A 37 -2.78 -11.30 8.57
C ASP A 37 -4.06 -12.16 8.57
N ASP A 38 -4.48 -12.69 9.71
CA ASP A 38 -5.71 -13.46 9.84
C ASP A 38 -6.94 -12.56 9.66
N LYS A 39 -6.91 -11.36 10.24
CA LYS A 39 -7.96 -10.35 10.04
C LYS A 39 -8.04 -9.89 8.58
N GLN A 40 -6.91 -9.78 7.87
CA GLN A 40 -6.85 -9.47 6.44
C GLN A 40 -7.26 -10.63 5.52
N GLY A 41 -7.53 -11.83 6.06
CA GLY A 41 -7.84 -13.02 5.28
C GLY A 41 -6.66 -13.59 4.49
N ARG A 42 -5.42 -13.25 4.88
CA ARG A 42 -4.16 -13.70 4.24
C ARG A 42 -4.21 -13.60 2.71
N PRO A 43 -4.41 -12.41 2.13
CA PRO A 43 -4.52 -12.25 0.67
C PRO A 43 -3.26 -12.80 -0.01
N ASP A 44 -3.46 -13.64 -1.03
CA ASP A 44 -2.34 -14.15 -1.83
C ASP A 44 -1.92 -13.09 -2.86
N PRO A 45 -0.66 -12.61 -2.85
CA PRO A 45 -0.15 -11.65 -3.82
C PRO A 45 0.19 -12.26 -5.18
N ALA A 46 -0.11 -13.53 -5.42
CA ALA A 46 0.30 -14.23 -6.65
C ALA A 46 -0.20 -13.55 -7.92
N GLU A 47 -1.44 -13.04 -7.92
CA GLU A 47 -1.99 -12.30 -9.06
C GLU A 47 -1.21 -11.00 -9.31
N ASP A 48 -0.94 -10.24 -8.25
CA ASP A 48 -0.21 -8.97 -8.36
C ASP A 48 1.23 -9.19 -8.85
N LEU A 49 1.89 -10.25 -8.37
CA LEU A 49 3.22 -10.66 -8.85
C LEU A 49 3.19 -11.10 -10.31
N ALA A 50 2.19 -11.89 -10.72
CA ALA A 50 2.03 -12.31 -12.10
C ALA A 50 1.89 -11.11 -13.06
N VAL A 51 1.07 -10.12 -12.69
CA VAL A 51 0.93 -8.87 -13.45
C VAL A 51 2.27 -8.15 -13.62
N LEU A 52 3.09 -8.07 -12.57
CA LEU A 52 4.41 -7.43 -12.65
C LEU A 52 5.36 -8.23 -13.57
N VAL A 53 5.36 -9.56 -13.46
CA VAL A 53 6.17 -10.44 -14.31
C VAL A 53 5.75 -10.38 -15.78
N GLU A 54 4.44 -10.38 -16.07
CA GLU A 54 3.90 -10.20 -17.42
C GLU A 54 4.27 -8.85 -18.05
N ARG A 55 4.54 -7.84 -17.22
CA ARG A 55 5.05 -6.52 -17.63
C ARG A 55 6.58 -6.49 -17.79
N GLY A 56 7.23 -7.65 -17.70
CA GLY A 56 8.68 -7.81 -17.95
C GLY A 56 9.57 -7.62 -16.74
N LEU A 57 9.01 -7.53 -15.52
CA LEU A 57 9.82 -7.49 -14.31
C LEU A 57 10.33 -8.89 -13.93
N GLY A 58 11.53 -8.96 -13.34
CA GLY A 58 12.15 -10.24 -12.96
C GLY A 58 13.40 -10.06 -12.11
N LYS A 59 14.34 -10.99 -12.22
CA LYS A 59 15.57 -11.08 -11.40
C LYS A 59 16.53 -9.88 -11.52
N GLY A 60 16.30 -8.96 -12.43
CA GLY A 60 17.05 -7.70 -12.55
C GLY A 60 16.32 -6.48 -11.98
N SER A 61 15.06 -6.64 -11.52
CA SER A 61 14.18 -5.53 -11.15
C SER A 61 14.26 -5.16 -9.67
N THR A 62 14.12 -3.87 -9.39
CA THR A 62 13.93 -3.32 -8.04
C THR A 62 12.47 -2.91 -7.85
N VAL A 63 11.84 -3.41 -6.78
CA VAL A 63 10.44 -3.15 -6.45
C VAL A 63 10.33 -2.54 -5.07
N ILE A 64 9.47 -1.53 -4.92
CA ILE A 64 9.12 -0.95 -3.61
C ILE A 64 7.70 -1.38 -3.25
N ASP A 65 7.51 -1.83 -2.00
CA ASP A 65 6.22 -2.10 -1.37
C ASP A 65 5.94 -0.97 -0.37
N LEU A 66 5.01 -0.05 -0.70
CA LEU A 66 4.64 1.09 0.13
C LEU A 66 3.38 0.78 0.94
N GLY A 67 3.47 0.90 2.27
CA GLY A 67 2.48 0.38 3.19
C GLY A 67 2.59 -1.13 3.28
N ALA A 68 3.82 -1.63 3.45
CA ALA A 68 4.13 -3.06 3.33
C ALA A 68 3.53 -3.93 4.46
N GLY A 69 3.12 -3.32 5.57
CA GLY A 69 2.57 -4.03 6.71
C GLY A 69 3.50 -5.14 7.19
N THR A 70 2.94 -6.31 7.40
CA THR A 70 3.66 -7.52 7.82
C THR A 70 4.38 -8.24 6.66
N GLY A 71 4.37 -7.66 5.44
CA GLY A 71 5.18 -8.09 4.30
C GLY A 71 4.57 -9.19 3.43
N GLN A 72 3.26 -9.33 3.38
CA GLN A 72 2.64 -10.40 2.56
C GLN A 72 3.07 -10.36 1.09
N PHE A 73 3.13 -9.15 0.49
CA PHE A 73 3.68 -8.98 -0.86
C PHE A 73 5.20 -9.00 -0.85
N ALA A 74 5.87 -8.21 0.00
CA ALA A 74 7.32 -8.04 0.00
C ALA A 74 8.09 -9.35 0.14
N LEU A 75 7.65 -10.27 1.03
CA LEU A 75 8.29 -11.58 1.24
C LEU A 75 8.21 -12.50 0.01
N ARG A 76 7.10 -12.44 -0.73
CA ARG A 76 6.96 -13.20 -1.98
C ARG A 76 7.74 -12.53 -3.11
N ALA A 77 7.65 -11.20 -3.23
CA ALA A 77 8.35 -10.39 -4.21
C ALA A 77 9.88 -10.57 -4.15
N ALA A 78 10.46 -10.73 -2.96
CA ALA A 78 11.88 -10.97 -2.76
C ALA A 78 12.38 -12.29 -3.41
N ARG A 79 11.48 -13.24 -3.66
CA ARG A 79 11.81 -14.48 -4.37
C ARG A 79 11.81 -14.32 -5.89
N GLU A 80 11.15 -13.28 -6.40
CA GLU A 80 10.96 -13.04 -7.84
C GLU A 80 11.89 -11.94 -8.38
N PHE A 81 12.19 -10.92 -7.58
CA PHE A 81 12.90 -9.72 -8.01
C PHE A 81 14.31 -9.66 -7.43
N ALA A 82 15.17 -8.79 -7.99
CA ALA A 82 16.55 -8.60 -7.55
C ALA A 82 16.63 -7.92 -6.18
N LYS A 83 15.79 -6.93 -5.98
CA LYS A 83 15.72 -6.15 -4.72
C LYS A 83 14.28 -5.77 -4.41
N VAL A 84 13.89 -5.91 -3.17
CA VAL A 84 12.61 -5.39 -2.64
C VAL A 84 12.89 -4.44 -1.49
N ILE A 85 12.21 -3.30 -1.50
CA ILE A 85 12.27 -2.32 -0.42
C ILE A 85 10.85 -2.23 0.16
N ALA A 86 10.68 -2.70 1.37
CA ALA A 86 9.43 -2.67 2.11
C ALA A 86 9.41 -1.42 3.00
N VAL A 87 8.44 -0.55 2.76
CA VAL A 87 8.31 0.74 3.45
C VAL A 87 7.01 0.75 4.23
N ASP A 88 7.06 1.06 5.52
CA ASP A 88 5.89 1.22 6.37
C ASP A 88 6.16 2.23 7.48
N VAL A 89 5.14 2.97 7.90
CA VAL A 89 5.25 3.92 9.03
C VAL A 89 5.28 3.20 10.37
N SER A 90 4.67 2.01 10.47
CA SER A 90 4.59 1.23 11.69
C SER A 90 5.87 0.44 11.95
N SER A 91 6.55 0.78 13.03
CA SER A 91 7.70 0.01 13.51
C SER A 91 7.33 -1.41 13.94
N ALA A 92 6.11 -1.62 14.44
CA ALA A 92 5.61 -2.93 14.85
C ALA A 92 5.38 -3.84 13.64
N MET A 93 4.77 -3.33 12.55
CA MET A 93 4.63 -4.05 11.28
C MET A 93 5.99 -4.45 10.71
N LEU A 94 6.91 -3.49 10.63
CA LEU A 94 8.25 -3.75 10.11
C LEU A 94 9.07 -4.72 10.99
N ALA A 95 8.84 -4.77 12.30
CA ALA A 95 9.47 -5.75 13.16
C ALA A 95 9.01 -7.17 12.79
N ALA A 96 7.70 -7.39 12.68
CA ALA A 96 7.13 -8.66 12.24
C ALA A 96 7.61 -9.08 10.84
N LEU A 97 7.74 -8.12 9.91
CA LEU A 97 8.25 -8.36 8.56
C LEU A 97 9.73 -8.79 8.60
N ARG A 98 10.59 -8.09 9.37
CA ARG A 98 12.01 -8.43 9.50
C ARG A 98 12.24 -9.82 10.07
N ASP A 99 11.47 -10.19 11.10
CA ASP A 99 11.55 -11.53 11.69
C ASP A 99 11.24 -12.61 10.64
N ARG A 100 10.14 -12.44 9.89
CA ARG A 100 9.76 -13.36 8.80
C ARG A 100 10.79 -13.40 7.66
N ALA A 101 11.36 -12.26 7.28
CA ALA A 101 12.39 -12.20 6.25
C ALA A 101 13.66 -12.94 6.68
N SER A 102 14.03 -12.82 7.96
CA SER A 102 15.14 -13.55 8.58
C SER A 102 14.90 -15.06 8.57
N ASP A 103 13.71 -15.50 8.99
CA ASP A 103 13.32 -16.93 8.99
C ASP A 103 13.36 -17.55 7.59
N LEU A 104 13.09 -16.73 6.57
CA LEU A 104 13.10 -17.13 5.15
C LEU A 104 14.45 -16.92 4.46
N ALA A 105 15.46 -16.41 5.17
CA ALA A 105 16.79 -16.06 4.66
C ALA A 105 16.76 -15.17 3.40
N LEU A 106 15.92 -14.12 3.42
CA LEU A 106 15.77 -13.16 2.31
C LEU A 106 16.77 -12.01 2.46
N ASP A 107 17.91 -12.10 1.80
CA ASP A 107 19.00 -11.11 1.89
C ASP A 107 18.76 -9.87 1.01
N ASN A 108 17.82 -9.94 0.08
CA ASN A 108 17.49 -8.88 -0.89
C ASN A 108 16.27 -8.06 -0.52
N LEU A 109 15.76 -8.19 0.71
CA LEU A 109 14.65 -7.44 1.26
C LEU A 109 15.16 -6.40 2.27
N GLU A 110 14.94 -5.12 1.97
CA GLU A 110 15.26 -3.99 2.84
C GLU A 110 13.97 -3.46 3.47
N CYS A 111 13.97 -3.22 4.80
CA CYS A 111 12.83 -2.65 5.53
C CYS A 111 13.16 -1.21 5.97
N VAL A 112 12.35 -0.26 5.53
CA VAL A 112 12.52 1.17 5.79
C VAL A 112 11.31 1.71 6.55
N GLN A 113 11.52 2.37 7.69
CA GLN A 113 10.44 3.04 8.41
C GLN A 113 10.22 4.42 7.83
N ALA A 114 9.18 4.56 7.02
CA ALA A 114 8.73 5.81 6.38
C ALA A 114 7.31 5.60 5.83
N GLY A 115 6.68 6.67 5.36
CA GLY A 115 5.39 6.61 4.67
C GLY A 115 5.49 7.11 3.22
N PHE A 116 4.34 7.35 2.61
CA PHE A 116 4.23 7.84 1.23
C PHE A 116 4.87 9.22 1.02
N LEU A 117 4.81 10.07 2.05
CA LEU A 117 5.30 11.46 2.00
C LEU A 117 6.71 11.61 2.56
N SER A 118 7.13 10.69 3.44
CA SER A 118 8.40 10.76 4.15
C SER A 118 9.48 9.82 3.58
N TYR A 119 9.11 8.86 2.74
CA TYR A 119 10.09 7.99 2.08
C TYR A 119 10.91 8.76 1.05
N GLU A 120 12.24 8.64 1.16
CA GLU A 120 13.20 9.17 0.20
C GLU A 120 13.98 8.02 -0.42
N HIS A 121 13.84 7.86 -1.72
CA HIS A 121 14.57 6.82 -2.46
C HIS A 121 16.00 7.26 -2.74
N ALA A 122 16.96 6.52 -2.21
CA ALA A 122 18.39 6.72 -2.46
C ALA A 122 18.91 5.60 -3.37
N GLY A 123 18.84 5.81 -4.68
CA GLY A 123 19.31 4.82 -5.64
C GLY A 123 18.87 5.11 -7.07
N PRO A 124 19.17 4.21 -8.02
CA PRO A 124 18.63 4.30 -9.36
C PRO A 124 17.08 4.23 -9.34
N PRO A 125 16.41 4.85 -10.31
CA PRO A 125 14.95 4.76 -10.41
C PRO A 125 14.47 3.31 -10.43
N VAL A 126 13.38 3.04 -9.67
CA VAL A 126 12.84 1.69 -9.50
C VAL A 126 11.98 1.25 -10.67
N ASP A 127 11.85 -0.06 -10.84
CA ASP A 127 11.07 -0.68 -11.92
C ASP A 127 9.58 -0.74 -11.60
N ALA A 128 9.22 -0.97 -10.33
CA ALA A 128 7.84 -0.96 -9.91
C ALA A 128 7.66 -0.47 -8.47
N VAL A 129 6.45 0.01 -8.21
CA VAL A 129 5.91 0.27 -6.88
C VAL A 129 4.62 -0.53 -6.73
N TYR A 130 4.50 -1.22 -5.61
CA TYR A 130 3.29 -1.88 -5.15
C TYR A 130 2.75 -1.16 -3.91
N THR A 131 1.43 -1.07 -3.80
CA THR A 131 0.75 -0.64 -2.58
C THR A 131 -0.63 -1.26 -2.49
N ARG A 132 -1.04 -1.64 -1.30
CA ARG A 132 -2.33 -2.27 -1.06
C ARG A 132 -2.97 -1.82 0.24
N ASN A 133 -4.20 -1.31 0.16
CA ASN A 133 -4.99 -0.90 1.31
C ASN A 133 -4.20 0.00 2.30
N ALA A 134 -3.52 1.00 1.78
CA ALA A 134 -2.67 1.89 2.57
C ALA A 134 -2.81 3.37 2.19
N LEU A 135 -3.02 3.67 0.91
CA LEU A 135 -3.08 5.06 0.44
C LEU A 135 -4.35 5.79 0.90
N HIS A 136 -5.46 5.05 1.17
CA HIS A 136 -6.70 5.62 1.71
C HIS A 136 -6.53 6.24 3.11
N GLN A 137 -5.45 5.95 3.81
CA GLN A 137 -5.12 6.62 5.07
C GLN A 137 -4.82 8.12 4.90
N LEU A 138 -4.44 8.55 3.70
CA LEU A 138 -4.14 9.94 3.42
C LEU A 138 -5.36 10.69 2.85
N PRO A 139 -5.65 11.94 3.27
CA PRO A 139 -6.58 12.83 2.57
C PRO A 139 -6.17 13.06 1.10
N ASP A 140 -7.13 13.42 0.23
CA ASP A 140 -6.92 13.51 -1.23
C ASP A 140 -5.78 14.43 -1.65
N PHE A 141 -5.61 15.58 -0.97
CA PHE A 141 -4.46 16.45 -1.21
C PHE A 141 -3.13 15.71 -1.04
N TRP A 142 -3.00 14.92 0.02
CA TRP A 142 -1.80 14.17 0.33
C TRP A 142 -1.62 12.95 -0.57
N LYS A 143 -2.74 12.31 -1.02
CA LYS A 143 -2.68 11.26 -2.06
C LYS A 143 -2.06 11.79 -3.35
N ALA A 144 -2.47 12.98 -3.79
CA ALA A 144 -1.90 13.59 -5.00
C ALA A 144 -0.39 13.84 -4.86
N LEU A 145 0.07 14.34 -3.70
CA LEU A 145 1.50 14.52 -3.43
C LEU A 145 2.23 13.18 -3.33
N ALA A 146 1.65 12.18 -2.69
CA ALA A 146 2.21 10.84 -2.58
C ALA A 146 2.42 10.21 -3.98
N LEU A 147 1.43 10.29 -4.85
CA LEU A 147 1.51 9.79 -6.24
C LEU A 147 2.61 10.51 -7.04
N ALA A 148 2.73 11.83 -6.89
CA ALA A 148 3.78 12.60 -7.54
C ALA A 148 5.19 12.19 -7.03
N ARG A 149 5.35 11.93 -5.73
CA ARG A 149 6.59 11.43 -5.14
C ARG A 149 6.93 10.03 -5.64
N ILE A 150 5.95 9.13 -5.68
CA ILE A 150 6.12 7.79 -6.27
C ILE A 150 6.63 7.89 -7.70
N ALA A 151 5.98 8.72 -8.53
CA ALA A 151 6.41 8.92 -9.92
C ALA A 151 7.86 9.45 -10.02
N ALA A 152 8.30 10.29 -9.08
CA ALA A 152 9.62 10.92 -9.13
C ALA A 152 10.78 9.92 -8.96
N PHE A 153 10.59 8.83 -8.22
CA PHE A 153 11.63 7.80 -8.05
C PHE A 153 11.43 6.56 -8.94
N MET A 154 10.40 6.53 -9.77
CA MET A 154 10.19 5.46 -10.75
C MET A 154 10.85 5.80 -12.09
N ARG A 155 11.37 4.80 -12.80
CA ARG A 155 11.80 4.98 -14.18
C ARG A 155 10.60 5.19 -15.13
N ALA A 156 10.84 5.81 -16.26
CA ALA A 156 9.87 5.82 -17.36
C ALA A 156 9.54 4.38 -17.78
N GLY A 157 8.27 4.09 -18.05
CA GLY A 157 7.77 2.73 -18.29
C GLY A 157 7.73 1.84 -17.05
N GLY A 158 8.04 2.36 -15.85
CA GLY A 158 7.88 1.63 -14.60
C GLY A 158 6.41 1.38 -14.25
N VAL A 159 6.13 0.35 -13.46
CA VAL A 159 4.78 -0.12 -13.14
C VAL A 159 4.38 0.28 -11.73
N LEU A 160 3.28 1.03 -11.58
CA LEU A 160 2.59 1.18 -10.31
C LEU A 160 1.43 0.17 -10.26
N ARG A 161 1.51 -0.80 -9.35
CA ARG A 161 0.42 -1.72 -9.03
C ARG A 161 -0.20 -1.31 -7.70
N LEU A 162 -1.44 -0.83 -7.76
CA LEU A 162 -2.14 -0.27 -6.61
C LEU A 162 -3.49 -0.96 -6.43
N ARG A 163 -3.81 -1.37 -5.21
CA ARG A 163 -5.15 -1.77 -4.79
C ARG A 163 -5.55 -1.00 -3.55
N ASP A 164 -6.69 -0.32 -3.61
CA ASP A 164 -7.15 0.48 -2.47
C ASP A 164 -8.67 0.65 -2.44
N LEU A 165 -9.18 1.25 -1.36
CA LEU A 165 -10.59 1.62 -1.23
C LEU A 165 -10.88 2.86 -2.07
N ILE A 166 -11.22 2.59 -3.32
CA ILE A 166 -11.58 3.58 -4.34
C ILE A 166 -12.96 3.22 -4.86
N TYR A 167 -13.90 4.16 -4.71
CA TYR A 167 -15.32 3.94 -4.98
C TYR A 167 -15.66 4.16 -6.46
N ASP A 168 -16.28 3.15 -7.08
CA ASP A 168 -16.78 3.21 -8.48
C ASP A 168 -18.31 3.17 -8.50
N PHE A 169 -18.93 4.17 -7.88
CA PHE A 169 -20.37 4.38 -7.88
C PHE A 169 -20.70 5.87 -7.80
N GLN A 170 -21.94 6.24 -8.13
CA GLN A 170 -22.41 7.61 -7.98
C GLN A 170 -22.80 7.89 -6.52
N PRO A 171 -22.60 9.13 -5.99
CA PRO A 171 -22.97 9.47 -4.62
C PRO A 171 -24.43 9.12 -4.25
N SER A 172 -25.34 9.13 -5.22
CA SER A 172 -26.74 8.73 -5.02
C SER A 172 -26.95 7.23 -4.74
N GLN A 173 -25.93 6.40 -4.97
CA GLN A 173 -25.97 4.93 -4.79
C GLN A 173 -25.32 4.49 -3.46
N VAL A 174 -24.87 5.42 -2.63
CA VAL A 174 -24.06 5.13 -1.45
C VAL A 174 -24.74 4.17 -0.48
N GLU A 175 -26.06 4.34 -0.23
CA GLU A 175 -26.79 3.51 0.72
C GLU A 175 -26.85 2.04 0.23
N ASP A 176 -27.16 1.81 -1.04
CA ASP A 176 -27.26 0.47 -1.63
C ASP A 176 -25.91 -0.23 -1.69
N VAL A 177 -24.86 0.50 -2.12
CA VAL A 177 -23.50 -0.06 -2.22
C VAL A 177 -22.98 -0.41 -0.83
N PHE A 178 -23.13 0.49 0.14
CA PHE A 178 -22.66 0.22 1.50
C PHE A 178 -23.50 -0.86 2.21
N ALA A 179 -24.79 -0.95 1.96
CA ALA A 179 -25.62 -2.06 2.46
C ALA A 179 -25.10 -3.41 1.92
N SER A 180 -24.77 -3.47 0.64
CA SER A 180 -24.19 -4.68 0.02
C SER A 180 -22.79 -4.98 0.57
N TRP A 181 -21.95 -3.95 0.78
CA TRP A 181 -20.62 -4.12 1.35
C TRP A 181 -20.70 -4.63 2.79
N PHE A 182 -21.55 -4.05 3.63
CA PHE A 182 -21.78 -4.48 5.03
C PHE A 182 -22.34 -5.90 5.13
N ALA A 183 -23.13 -6.35 4.16
CA ALA A 183 -23.61 -7.73 4.12
C ALA A 183 -22.48 -8.76 3.94
N SER A 184 -21.29 -8.32 3.51
CA SER A 184 -20.11 -9.18 3.39
C SER A 184 -19.21 -9.18 4.63
N ALA A 185 -19.57 -8.41 5.65
CA ALA A 185 -18.79 -8.31 6.88
C ALA A 185 -18.72 -9.64 7.64
N ALA A 186 -17.60 -9.88 8.30
CA ALA A 186 -17.45 -11.00 9.19
C ALA A 186 -18.35 -10.83 10.42
N THR A 187 -18.92 -11.93 10.91
CA THR A 187 -19.70 -11.95 12.16
C THR A 187 -18.80 -11.97 13.40
N GLU A 188 -17.56 -12.42 13.24
CA GLU A 188 -16.57 -12.55 14.32
C GLU A 188 -15.30 -11.74 13.95
N PRO A 189 -14.80 -10.85 14.84
CA PRO A 189 -13.62 -10.01 14.57
C PRO A 189 -12.35 -10.79 14.25
N ALA A 190 -12.23 -12.04 14.74
CA ALA A 190 -11.08 -12.91 14.47
C ALA A 190 -11.07 -13.49 13.04
N ARG A 191 -12.19 -13.37 12.30
CA ARG A 191 -12.37 -13.97 10.98
C ARG A 191 -12.38 -12.95 9.85
N GLY A 192 -12.22 -11.69 10.16
CA GLY A 192 -12.21 -10.62 9.15
C GLY A 192 -12.74 -9.31 9.70
N TYR A 193 -12.98 -8.38 8.80
CA TYR A 193 -13.55 -7.07 9.13
C TYR A 193 -15.04 -7.19 9.41
N THR A 194 -15.45 -6.69 10.57
CA THR A 194 -16.86 -6.64 10.98
C THR A 194 -17.56 -5.44 10.32
N ARG A 195 -18.88 -5.36 10.51
CA ARG A 195 -19.66 -4.21 10.08
C ARG A 195 -19.21 -2.92 10.80
N GLU A 196 -18.86 -3.03 12.06
CA GLU A 196 -18.35 -1.94 12.89
C GLU A 196 -17.00 -1.43 12.35
N ASP A 197 -16.09 -2.33 11.95
CA ASP A 197 -14.83 -1.95 11.29
C ASP A 197 -15.07 -1.17 9.99
N PHE A 198 -16.03 -1.59 9.16
CA PHE A 198 -16.38 -0.87 7.92
C PHE A 198 -16.99 0.51 8.20
N VAL A 199 -17.85 0.61 9.22
CA VAL A 199 -18.43 1.90 9.63
C VAL A 199 -17.35 2.85 10.13
N GLU A 200 -16.42 2.35 10.94
CA GLU A 200 -15.28 3.14 11.45
C GLU A 200 -14.40 3.61 10.30
N HIS A 201 -14.04 2.71 9.37
CA HIS A 201 -13.29 3.05 8.16
C HIS A 201 -13.93 4.22 7.39
N ILE A 202 -15.25 4.15 7.10
CA ILE A 202 -15.94 5.21 6.35
C ILE A 202 -15.90 6.56 7.08
N ARG A 203 -15.93 6.54 8.43
CA ARG A 203 -15.99 7.74 9.26
C ARG A 203 -14.64 8.40 9.50
N THR A 204 -13.56 7.63 9.52
CA THR A 204 -12.25 8.08 9.99
C THR A 204 -11.16 8.05 8.94
N GLU A 205 -11.33 7.25 7.87
CA GLU A 205 -10.35 7.13 6.82
C GLU A 205 -10.77 7.90 5.55
N HIS A 206 -9.86 8.01 4.61
CA HIS A 206 -9.99 8.93 3.49
C HIS A 206 -10.15 8.20 2.14
N SER A 207 -11.01 7.18 2.09
CA SER A 207 -11.40 6.56 0.82
C SER A 207 -11.99 7.61 -0.14
N THR A 208 -11.75 7.47 -1.43
CA THR A 208 -12.12 8.47 -2.42
C THR A 208 -12.83 7.85 -3.62
N PHE A 209 -13.47 8.66 -4.44
CA PHE A 209 -14.12 8.21 -5.66
C PHE A 209 -13.13 8.08 -6.83
N ARG A 210 -13.37 7.12 -7.71
CA ARG A 210 -12.63 6.92 -8.95
C ARG A 210 -12.44 8.20 -9.75
N TRP A 211 -13.51 8.98 -9.93
CA TRP A 211 -13.48 10.22 -10.70
C TRP A 211 -12.69 11.36 -10.06
N LEU A 212 -12.31 11.25 -8.78
CA LEU A 212 -11.33 12.10 -8.10
C LEU A 212 -9.92 11.51 -8.22
N PHE A 213 -9.78 10.20 -8.08
CA PHE A 213 -8.51 9.52 -7.99
C PHE A 213 -7.76 9.41 -9.34
N GLU A 214 -8.45 9.03 -10.42
CA GLU A 214 -7.82 8.88 -11.74
C GLU A 214 -7.20 10.18 -12.28
N PRO A 215 -7.81 11.39 -12.11
CA PRO A 215 -7.13 12.64 -12.41
C PRO A 215 -5.83 12.87 -11.61
N MET A 216 -5.75 12.40 -10.35
CA MET A 216 -4.51 12.50 -9.57
C MET A 216 -3.41 11.61 -10.15
N LEU A 217 -3.74 10.38 -10.59
CA LEU A 217 -2.79 9.50 -11.29
C LEU A 217 -2.24 10.17 -12.55
N THR A 218 -3.12 10.73 -13.38
CA THR A 218 -2.74 11.44 -14.61
C THR A 218 -1.85 12.65 -14.31
N ALA A 219 -2.22 13.47 -13.33
CA ALA A 219 -1.45 14.65 -12.92
C ALA A 219 -0.06 14.27 -12.37
N ALA A 220 0.07 13.11 -11.73
CA ALA A 220 1.35 12.59 -11.24
C ALA A 220 2.22 11.97 -12.36
N GLY A 221 1.73 11.87 -13.60
CA GLY A 221 2.45 11.29 -14.74
C GLY A 221 2.29 9.78 -14.85
N PHE A 222 1.12 9.26 -14.51
CA PHE A 222 0.76 7.87 -14.74
C PHE A 222 -0.33 7.74 -15.81
N GLU A 223 -0.19 6.73 -16.66
CA GLU A 223 -1.24 6.25 -17.56
C GLU A 223 -1.85 4.98 -16.94
N VAL A 224 -3.19 4.95 -16.82
CA VAL A 224 -3.92 3.77 -16.34
C VAL A 224 -3.98 2.74 -17.46
N ALA A 225 -3.22 1.66 -17.34
CA ALA A 225 -3.21 0.56 -18.30
C ALA A 225 -4.39 -0.41 -18.09
N THR A 226 -4.67 -0.75 -16.83
CA THR A 226 -5.82 -1.58 -16.44
C THR A 226 -6.40 -1.12 -15.11
N VAL A 227 -7.71 -1.27 -14.96
CA VAL A 227 -8.40 -1.08 -13.70
C VAL A 227 -9.49 -2.15 -13.55
N HIS A 228 -9.62 -2.68 -12.35
CA HIS A 228 -10.68 -3.61 -11.97
C HIS A 228 -11.30 -3.15 -10.64
N PHE A 229 -12.62 -3.29 -10.51
CA PHE A 229 -13.33 -2.97 -9.27
C PHE A 229 -13.98 -4.22 -8.69
N ASP A 230 -13.73 -4.47 -7.40
CA ASP A 230 -14.47 -5.46 -6.62
C ASP A 230 -15.53 -4.73 -5.78
N ARG A 231 -16.80 -5.14 -5.94
CA ARG A 231 -17.98 -4.59 -5.23
C ARG A 231 -18.15 -3.08 -5.35
N SER A 232 -17.58 -2.45 -6.37
CA SER A 232 -17.55 -0.98 -6.53
C SER A 232 -16.87 -0.22 -5.35
N VAL A 233 -16.16 -0.92 -4.47
CA VAL A 233 -15.51 -0.37 -3.28
C VAL A 233 -13.99 -0.44 -3.38
N TYR A 234 -13.45 -1.54 -3.93
CA TYR A 234 -12.02 -1.73 -4.06
C TYR A 234 -11.58 -1.58 -5.50
N GLY A 235 -10.75 -0.60 -5.78
CA GLY A 235 -10.12 -0.40 -7.09
C GLY A 235 -8.73 -1.03 -7.13
N THR A 236 -8.46 -1.84 -8.16
CA THR A 236 -7.15 -2.43 -8.44
C THR A 236 -6.62 -1.89 -9.75
N TYR A 237 -5.54 -1.12 -9.69
CA TYR A 237 -4.96 -0.40 -10.81
C TYR A 237 -3.61 -0.97 -11.20
N THR A 238 -3.35 -1.03 -12.51
CA THR A 238 -2.01 -1.13 -13.07
C THR A 238 -1.76 0.10 -13.89
N CYS A 239 -0.81 0.93 -13.47
CA CYS A 239 -0.47 2.18 -14.13
C CYS A 239 0.98 2.15 -14.63
N ILE A 240 1.23 2.84 -15.73
CA ILE A 240 2.57 2.98 -16.32
C ILE A 240 3.04 4.42 -16.13
N LYS A 241 4.27 4.58 -15.63
CA LYS A 241 4.92 5.89 -15.52
C LYS A 241 5.29 6.39 -16.93
N VAL A 242 4.74 7.53 -17.33
CA VAL A 242 5.05 8.19 -18.60
C VAL A 242 6.21 9.16 -18.46
#